data_fca0bcf5533de87ac8ce42b42830c451
#
_entry.id   fca0bcf5533de87ac8ce42b42830c451
#
_cell.length_a   1.000
_cell.length_b   1.000
_cell.length_c   1.000
_cell.angle_alpha   90.00
_cell.angle_beta   90.00
_cell.angle_gamma   90.00
#
_symmetry.space_group_name_H-M   'P 1'
#
loop_
_entity.id
_entity.type
_entity.pdbx_description
1 polymer ?
#
loop_
_entity_poly.entity_id
_entity_poly.type
_entity_poly.pdbx_seq_one_letter_code
_entity_poly.pdbx_strand_id
1 'polypeptide(L)'
;MAFKVDGNKLIYRNDSEILQLEPWGENSLRVRGTKTSAVSQEPWALLDEPVPCKAEIKVDGKTASITNGKITASFNEFGWLTYYNQKGEVLLEERWRVNNGGDKTSPLAICGREYKPLIGSSDYKITLRFEGQDGEKIYGLGQRQEKQLNMKGCCLELAQRNTQSSIPFALSNRGYGFLWNNPAIGRVTFANNLTEWTAECTEHMDLWITAGDTPAEIEEAYANATGKVPMMPDYATGFWQCKLRYKTQEQLLSVAREYKK
;
A
#
# COMPACT_ATOMS: atom_id res chain seq x y z
N MET A 1 -10.99 -12.70 -19.85
CA MET A 1 -11.24 -12.12 -18.53
C MET A 1 -12.19 -13.03 -17.77
N ALA A 2 -11.83 -13.46 -16.59
CA ALA A 2 -12.65 -14.33 -15.76
C ALA A 2 -12.59 -13.90 -14.28
N PHE A 3 -13.76 -13.90 -13.62
CA PHE A 3 -13.88 -13.74 -12.17
C PHE A 3 -14.18 -15.10 -11.53
N LYS A 4 -13.59 -15.35 -10.38
CA LYS A 4 -13.87 -16.50 -9.52
C LYS A 4 -14.03 -16.02 -8.09
N VAL A 5 -15.05 -16.53 -7.43
CA VAL A 5 -15.23 -16.37 -5.97
C VAL A 5 -14.66 -17.62 -5.31
N ASP A 6 -13.79 -17.43 -4.31
CA ASP A 6 -13.18 -18.51 -3.54
C ASP A 6 -13.26 -18.16 -2.05
N GLY A 7 -14.28 -18.68 -1.40
CA GLY A 7 -14.63 -18.28 -0.03
C GLY A 7 -14.90 -16.77 0.05
N ASN A 8 -14.06 -16.06 0.78
CA ASN A 8 -14.15 -14.62 1.01
C ASN A 8 -13.27 -13.80 0.06
N LYS A 9 -12.82 -14.40 -1.05
CA LYS A 9 -11.87 -13.81 -2.01
C LYS A 9 -12.51 -13.64 -3.38
N LEU A 10 -12.29 -12.49 -3.98
CA LEU A 10 -12.59 -12.23 -5.39
C LEU A 10 -11.28 -12.36 -6.19
N ILE A 11 -11.24 -13.29 -7.12
CA ILE A 11 -10.09 -13.55 -7.98
C ILE A 11 -10.43 -13.13 -9.40
N TYR A 12 -9.61 -12.25 -9.96
CA TYR A 12 -9.64 -11.82 -11.35
C TYR A 12 -8.48 -12.42 -12.12
N ARG A 13 -8.74 -12.90 -13.35
CA ARG A 13 -7.72 -13.44 -14.27
C ARG A 13 -7.89 -12.85 -15.65
N ASN A 14 -6.83 -12.28 -16.20
CA ASN A 14 -6.79 -11.78 -17.58
C ASN A 14 -5.34 -11.61 -18.05
N ASP A 15 -5.01 -12.07 -19.24
CA ASP A 15 -3.69 -11.91 -19.88
C ASP A 15 -2.52 -12.27 -18.97
N SER A 16 -2.55 -13.45 -18.38
CA SER A 16 -1.61 -13.94 -17.36
C SER A 16 -1.59 -13.15 -16.05
N GLU A 17 -2.32 -12.05 -15.93
CA GLU A 17 -2.49 -11.34 -14.65
C GLU A 17 -3.48 -12.09 -13.76
N ILE A 18 -3.09 -12.25 -12.51
CA ILE A 18 -3.96 -12.72 -11.42
C ILE A 18 -4.04 -11.61 -10.39
N LEU A 19 -5.27 -11.16 -10.08
CA LEU A 19 -5.53 -10.31 -8.92
C LEU A 19 -6.38 -11.09 -7.93
N GLN A 20 -6.05 -10.97 -6.66
CA GLN A 20 -6.81 -11.47 -5.54
C GLN A 20 -7.15 -10.33 -4.60
N LEU A 21 -8.46 -10.13 -4.38
CA LEU A 21 -9.00 -9.16 -3.45
C LEU A 21 -9.65 -9.92 -2.30
N GLU A 22 -9.35 -9.52 -1.08
CA GLU A 22 -9.91 -10.13 0.13
C GLU A 22 -10.03 -9.12 1.26
N PRO A 23 -10.99 -9.29 2.19
CA PRO A 23 -11.07 -8.45 3.37
C PRO A 23 -9.84 -8.68 4.26
N TRP A 24 -9.31 -7.61 4.84
CA TRP A 24 -8.15 -7.67 5.73
C TRP A 24 -8.29 -6.66 6.87
N GLY A 25 -9.09 -6.99 7.87
CA GLY A 25 -9.58 -6.10 8.91
C GLY A 25 -10.89 -5.42 8.53
N GLU A 26 -11.52 -4.72 9.47
CA GLU A 26 -12.77 -3.98 9.21
C GLU A 26 -12.54 -2.85 8.22
N ASN A 27 -13.51 -2.64 7.34
CA ASN A 27 -13.50 -1.55 6.36
C ASN A 27 -12.26 -1.54 5.44
N SER A 28 -11.60 -2.69 5.27
CA SER A 28 -10.30 -2.77 4.63
C SER A 28 -10.20 -3.95 3.67
N LEU A 29 -9.42 -3.78 2.61
CA LEU A 29 -9.15 -4.80 1.60
C LEU A 29 -7.64 -4.94 1.39
N ARG A 30 -7.18 -6.19 1.24
CA ARG A 30 -5.86 -6.49 0.69
C ARG A 30 -6.01 -6.88 -0.77
N VAL A 31 -5.19 -6.31 -1.62
CA VAL A 31 -5.19 -6.58 -3.07
C VAL A 31 -3.79 -7.02 -3.47
N ARG A 32 -3.72 -8.24 -3.98
CA ARG A 32 -2.47 -8.84 -4.45
C ARG A 32 -2.55 -9.14 -5.93
N GLY A 33 -1.48 -8.85 -6.65
CA GLY A 33 -1.41 -9.08 -8.08
C GLY A 33 -0.09 -9.70 -8.51
N THR A 34 -0.13 -10.55 -9.54
CA THR A 34 1.07 -11.16 -10.11
C THR A 34 0.83 -11.56 -11.55
N LYS A 35 1.93 -11.79 -12.29
CA LYS A 35 1.94 -12.50 -13.58
C LYS A 35 2.58 -13.89 -13.48
N THR A 36 2.93 -14.34 -12.29
CA THR A 36 3.36 -15.72 -12.02
C THR A 36 2.16 -16.66 -11.83
N SER A 37 2.39 -17.91 -11.48
CA SER A 37 1.33 -18.93 -11.37
C SER A 37 0.37 -18.70 -10.20
N ALA A 38 0.82 -18.05 -9.11
CA ALA A 38 0.03 -17.81 -7.91
C ALA A 38 0.48 -16.53 -7.19
N VAL A 39 -0.42 -15.88 -6.47
CA VAL A 39 -0.10 -14.75 -5.60
C VAL A 39 0.64 -15.21 -4.35
N SER A 40 1.61 -14.41 -3.89
CA SER A 40 2.35 -14.68 -2.64
C SER A 40 1.41 -14.68 -1.43
N GLN A 41 1.71 -15.51 -0.44
CA GLN A 41 1.02 -15.51 0.85
C GLN A 41 1.79 -14.72 1.92
N GLU A 42 2.97 -14.20 1.60
CA GLU A 42 3.78 -13.40 2.53
C GLU A 42 3.01 -12.19 3.04
N PRO A 43 2.93 -11.97 4.36
CA PRO A 43 2.18 -10.86 4.93
C PRO A 43 2.94 -9.53 4.87
N TRP A 44 4.27 -9.57 4.81
CA TRP A 44 5.19 -8.43 4.87
C TRP A 44 4.97 -7.56 6.11
N ALA A 45 4.41 -6.36 5.94
CA ALA A 45 4.10 -5.46 7.05
C ALA A 45 2.76 -5.75 7.72
N LEU A 46 1.92 -6.60 7.13
CA LEU A 46 0.62 -6.95 7.68
C LEU A 46 0.76 -8.10 8.68
N LEU A 47 -0.16 -8.19 9.63
CA LEU A 47 -0.27 -9.35 10.51
C LEU A 47 -0.74 -10.59 9.71
N ASP A 48 -0.28 -11.78 10.10
CA ASP A 48 -0.63 -13.05 9.43
C ASP A 48 -2.13 -13.36 9.48
N GLU A 49 -2.78 -13.01 10.58
CA GLU A 49 -4.20 -13.27 10.81
C GLU A 49 -4.95 -11.94 10.98
N PRO A 50 -5.65 -11.48 9.95
CA PRO A 50 -6.51 -10.32 10.08
C PRO A 50 -7.73 -10.63 10.95
N VAL A 51 -8.32 -9.60 11.55
CA VAL A 51 -9.61 -9.72 12.23
C VAL A 51 -10.61 -10.35 11.25
N PRO A 52 -11.28 -11.46 11.62
CA PRO A 52 -12.23 -12.12 10.74
C PRO A 52 -13.37 -11.18 10.34
N CYS A 53 -13.58 -11.02 9.05
CA CYS A 53 -14.68 -10.24 8.48
C CYS A 53 -15.24 -10.96 7.27
N LYS A 54 -16.50 -10.67 6.95
CA LYS A 54 -17.20 -11.28 5.83
C LYS A 54 -17.46 -10.21 4.77
N ALA A 55 -16.82 -10.36 3.61
CA ALA A 55 -17.08 -9.49 2.48
C ALA A 55 -18.33 -9.93 1.70
N GLU A 56 -19.02 -8.96 1.12
CA GLU A 56 -20.04 -9.20 0.11
C GLU A 56 -19.39 -9.16 -1.27
N ILE A 57 -19.48 -10.25 -2.03
CA ILE A 57 -18.89 -10.34 -3.36
C ILE A 57 -20.01 -10.50 -4.38
N LYS A 58 -20.01 -9.66 -5.41
CA LYS A 58 -20.95 -9.71 -6.54
C LYS A 58 -20.17 -9.89 -7.83
N VAL A 59 -20.62 -10.79 -8.70
CA VAL A 59 -20.08 -10.99 -10.05
C VAL A 59 -21.23 -10.91 -11.01
N ASP A 60 -21.15 -9.99 -11.98
CA ASP A 60 -22.17 -9.79 -13.00
C ASP A 60 -21.49 -9.70 -14.39
N GLY A 61 -21.45 -10.84 -15.06
CA GLY A 61 -20.86 -10.99 -16.39
C GLY A 61 -19.39 -10.53 -16.43
N LYS A 62 -19.15 -9.34 -16.96
CA LYS A 62 -17.82 -8.75 -17.13
C LYS A 62 -17.42 -7.80 -15.99
N THR A 63 -18.27 -7.60 -15.00
CA THR A 63 -18.04 -6.74 -13.85
C THR A 63 -18.04 -7.55 -12.56
N ALA A 64 -17.36 -7.07 -11.54
CA ALA A 64 -17.38 -7.70 -10.23
C ALA A 64 -17.04 -6.67 -9.15
N SER A 65 -17.53 -6.91 -7.93
CA SER A 65 -17.20 -6.07 -6.78
C SER A 65 -17.03 -6.91 -5.52
N ILE A 66 -16.27 -6.37 -4.61
CA ILE A 66 -16.10 -6.86 -3.23
C ILE A 66 -16.30 -5.69 -2.28
N THR A 67 -17.19 -5.86 -1.32
CA THR A 67 -17.50 -4.86 -0.29
C THR A 67 -17.16 -5.42 1.08
N ASN A 68 -16.42 -4.66 1.87
CA ASN A 68 -16.11 -4.97 3.26
C ASN A 68 -16.33 -3.73 4.13
N GLY A 69 -17.45 -3.68 4.84
CA GLY A 69 -17.85 -2.52 5.64
C GLY A 69 -17.94 -1.24 4.80
N LYS A 70 -17.10 -0.25 5.10
CA LYS A 70 -17.12 1.08 4.46
C LYS A 70 -16.43 1.13 3.10
N ILE A 71 -15.77 0.05 2.64
CA ILE A 71 -15.02 0.05 1.38
C ILE A 71 -15.60 -0.93 0.37
N THR A 72 -15.68 -0.49 -0.88
CA THR A 72 -16.00 -1.33 -2.03
C THR A 72 -14.94 -1.18 -3.10
N ALA A 73 -14.41 -2.30 -3.58
CA ALA A 73 -13.58 -2.35 -4.79
C ALA A 73 -14.39 -2.96 -5.93
N SER A 74 -14.43 -2.29 -7.08
CA SER A 74 -15.25 -2.68 -8.22
C SER A 74 -14.43 -2.73 -9.50
N PHE A 75 -14.58 -3.82 -10.26
CA PHE A 75 -14.05 -3.98 -11.61
C PHE A 75 -15.10 -3.58 -12.64
N ASN A 76 -14.70 -2.75 -13.59
CA ASN A 76 -15.51 -2.49 -14.77
C ASN A 76 -15.32 -3.60 -15.84
N GLU A 77 -16.04 -3.49 -16.95
CA GLU A 77 -16.00 -4.47 -18.08
C GLU A 77 -14.61 -4.63 -18.73
N PHE A 78 -13.69 -3.69 -18.52
CA PHE A 78 -12.31 -3.75 -19.01
C PHE A 78 -11.34 -4.33 -17.97
N GLY A 79 -11.81 -4.62 -16.75
CA GLY A 79 -10.99 -5.11 -15.65
C GLY A 79 -10.20 -4.01 -14.94
N TRP A 80 -10.64 -2.75 -15.03
CA TRP A 80 -10.07 -1.63 -14.30
C TRP A 80 -10.72 -1.55 -12.93
N LEU A 81 -9.94 -1.23 -11.91
CA LEU A 81 -10.35 -1.27 -10.52
C LEU A 81 -10.57 0.15 -9.99
N THR A 82 -11.71 0.33 -9.33
CA THR A 82 -12.08 1.57 -8.64
C THR A 82 -12.51 1.26 -7.22
N TYR A 83 -12.08 2.07 -6.27
CA TYR A 83 -12.42 1.95 -4.85
C TYR A 83 -13.39 3.07 -4.47
N TYR A 84 -14.42 2.70 -3.72
CA TYR A 84 -15.49 3.58 -3.27
C TYR A 84 -15.64 3.51 -1.74
N ASN A 85 -16.07 4.60 -1.14
CA ASN A 85 -16.55 4.60 0.24
C ASN A 85 -18.02 4.13 0.31
N GLN A 86 -18.55 4.01 1.53
CA GLN A 86 -19.93 3.59 1.78
C GLN A 86 -21.00 4.55 1.21
N LYS A 87 -20.61 5.78 0.82
CA LYS A 87 -21.49 6.77 0.19
C LYS A 87 -21.49 6.67 -1.35
N GLY A 88 -20.66 5.77 -1.90
CA GLY A 88 -20.47 5.63 -3.35
C GLY A 88 -19.52 6.69 -3.94
N GLU A 89 -18.79 7.44 -3.12
CA GLU A 89 -17.81 8.40 -3.59
C GLU A 89 -16.50 7.66 -3.93
N VAL A 90 -15.87 8.05 -5.05
CA VAL A 90 -14.60 7.47 -5.49
C VAL A 90 -13.47 7.86 -4.52
N LEU A 91 -12.80 6.86 -3.95
CA LEU A 91 -11.59 7.03 -3.15
C LEU A 91 -10.34 7.01 -4.04
N LEU A 92 -10.19 5.94 -4.82
CA LEU A 92 -9.12 5.75 -5.81
C LEU A 92 -9.69 5.10 -7.05
N GLU A 93 -9.22 5.53 -8.22
CA GLU A 93 -9.58 4.97 -9.52
C GLU A 93 -8.28 4.70 -10.30
N GLU A 94 -8.11 3.47 -10.81
CA GLU A 94 -6.95 3.13 -11.64
C GLU A 94 -6.92 3.98 -12.90
N ARG A 95 -5.75 4.55 -13.19
CA ARG A 95 -5.52 5.39 -14.36
C ARG A 95 -5.16 4.55 -15.58
N TRP A 96 -6.09 4.45 -16.49
CA TRP A 96 -5.90 3.79 -17.77
C TRP A 96 -6.03 4.77 -18.93
N ARG A 97 -5.12 4.68 -19.90
CA ARG A 97 -5.21 5.39 -21.18
C ARG A 97 -4.92 4.34 -22.26
N VAL A 98 -5.98 3.79 -22.80
CA VAL A 98 -5.92 2.76 -23.84
C VAL A 98 -6.77 3.20 -25.02
N ASN A 99 -6.25 3.01 -26.22
CA ASN A 99 -6.97 3.28 -27.44
C ASN A 99 -7.81 2.06 -27.87
N ASN A 100 -8.85 2.28 -28.67
CA ASN A 100 -9.62 1.23 -29.34
C ASN A 100 -10.17 0.13 -28.41
N GLY A 101 -11.01 0.49 -27.44
CA GLY A 101 -11.78 -0.49 -26.68
C GLY A 101 -11.01 -1.32 -25.66
N GLY A 102 -9.91 -0.81 -25.15
CA GLY A 102 -9.20 -1.42 -24.03
C GLY A 102 -8.04 -2.33 -24.43
N ASP A 103 -7.50 -2.18 -25.63
CA ASP A 103 -6.28 -2.91 -26.06
C ASP A 103 -5.06 -2.50 -25.22
N LYS A 104 -4.73 -3.35 -24.25
CA LYS A 104 -3.59 -3.20 -23.33
C LYS A 104 -2.25 -3.51 -24.00
N THR A 105 -2.26 -4.11 -25.19
CA THR A 105 -1.05 -4.52 -25.90
C THR A 105 -0.48 -3.40 -26.77
N SER A 106 -1.25 -2.33 -26.98
CA SER A 106 -0.79 -1.17 -27.71
C SER A 106 0.42 -0.51 -27.01
N PRO A 107 1.50 -0.20 -27.75
CA PRO A 107 2.65 0.52 -27.19
C PRO A 107 2.31 1.94 -26.73
N LEU A 108 1.14 2.48 -27.10
CA LEU A 108 0.63 3.78 -26.66
C LEU A 108 -0.27 3.67 -25.44
N ALA A 109 -0.53 2.46 -24.94
CA ALA A 109 -1.36 2.28 -23.75
C ALA A 109 -0.61 2.69 -22.49
N ILE A 110 -1.31 3.41 -21.58
CA ILE A 110 -0.88 3.61 -20.20
C ILE A 110 -1.74 2.70 -19.34
N CYS A 111 -1.11 1.70 -18.72
CA CYS A 111 -1.79 0.72 -17.88
C CYS A 111 -1.85 1.21 -16.43
N GLY A 112 -3.00 1.06 -15.78
CA GLY A 112 -3.15 1.30 -14.34
C GLY A 112 -2.25 0.38 -13.52
N ARG A 113 -2.16 -0.89 -13.92
CA ARG A 113 -1.20 -1.88 -13.42
C ARG A 113 -0.25 -2.26 -14.54
N GLU A 114 1.03 -2.07 -14.34
CA GLU A 114 2.07 -2.38 -15.32
C GLU A 114 3.13 -3.27 -14.70
N TYR A 115 3.46 -4.36 -15.38
CA TYR A 115 4.49 -5.34 -15.01
C TYR A 115 5.54 -5.38 -16.11
N LYS A 116 6.68 -4.72 -15.89
CA LYS A 116 7.82 -4.75 -16.82
C LYS A 116 8.79 -5.83 -16.37
N PRO A 117 8.98 -6.92 -17.15
CA PRO A 117 9.89 -7.99 -16.78
C PRO A 117 11.34 -7.47 -16.72
N LEU A 118 12.08 -7.94 -15.72
CA LEU A 118 13.52 -7.68 -15.60
C LEU A 118 14.31 -8.77 -16.30
N ILE A 119 15.29 -8.37 -17.10
CA ILE A 119 16.11 -9.31 -17.87
C ILE A 119 16.95 -10.15 -16.91
N GLY A 120 16.86 -11.48 -17.05
CA GLY A 120 17.63 -12.44 -16.25
C GLY A 120 17.04 -12.75 -14.87
N SER A 121 15.81 -12.35 -14.60
CA SER A 121 15.07 -12.60 -13.35
C SER A 121 13.64 -13.03 -13.65
N SER A 122 12.97 -13.64 -12.66
CA SER A 122 11.51 -13.83 -12.62
C SER A 122 10.74 -12.57 -12.16
N ASP A 123 11.48 -11.56 -11.74
CA ASP A 123 10.92 -10.33 -11.18
C ASP A 123 10.46 -9.34 -12.25
N TYR A 124 9.70 -8.38 -11.76
CA TYR A 124 9.16 -7.27 -12.53
C TYR A 124 9.46 -5.95 -11.83
N LYS A 125 9.65 -4.90 -12.62
CA LYS A 125 9.33 -3.55 -12.16
C LYS A 125 7.82 -3.40 -12.23
N ILE A 126 7.19 -3.17 -11.08
CA ILE A 126 5.73 -3.01 -11.00
C ILE A 126 5.40 -1.53 -10.82
N THR A 127 4.41 -1.06 -11.57
CA THR A 127 3.89 0.30 -11.45
C THR A 127 2.37 0.25 -11.33
N LEU A 128 1.83 0.92 -10.31
CA LEU A 128 0.41 1.09 -10.06
C LEU A 128 0.06 2.57 -10.15
N ARG A 129 -0.92 2.92 -10.98
CA ARG A 129 -1.33 4.31 -11.25
C ARG A 129 -2.78 4.53 -10.94
N PHE A 130 -3.06 5.63 -10.25
CA PHE A 130 -4.41 6.13 -9.98
C PHE A 130 -4.59 7.51 -10.59
N GLU A 131 -5.83 7.87 -10.91
CA GLU A 131 -6.19 9.23 -11.32
C GLU A 131 -5.88 10.22 -10.20
N GLY A 132 -5.41 11.39 -10.57
CA GLY A 132 -5.26 12.52 -9.64
C GLY A 132 -6.62 13.04 -9.23
N GLN A 133 -6.76 13.42 -7.97
CA GLN A 133 -7.99 13.97 -7.42
C GLN A 133 -7.76 15.42 -7.00
N ASP A 134 -8.66 16.29 -7.44
CA ASP A 134 -8.61 17.72 -7.09
C ASP A 134 -8.84 17.93 -5.59
N GLY A 135 -8.04 18.81 -4.99
CA GLY A 135 -8.14 19.14 -3.57
C GLY A 135 -7.67 18.03 -2.63
N GLU A 136 -7.16 16.93 -3.15
CA GLU A 136 -6.60 15.86 -2.33
C GLU A 136 -5.35 16.33 -1.59
N LYS A 137 -5.26 15.96 -0.31
CA LYS A 137 -4.09 16.13 0.54
C LYS A 137 -3.65 14.77 1.05
N ILE A 138 -2.36 14.49 1.00
CA ILE A 138 -1.76 13.22 1.39
C ILE A 138 -0.82 13.44 2.58
N TYR A 139 -0.93 12.60 3.58
CA TYR A 139 -0.13 12.61 4.80
C TYR A 139 0.51 11.24 5.04
N GLY A 140 1.43 11.14 5.99
CA GLY A 140 2.10 9.88 6.33
C GLY A 140 3.45 9.72 5.62
N LEU A 141 3.71 8.53 5.05
CA LEU A 141 4.96 8.13 4.39
C LEU A 141 6.16 7.99 5.34
N GLY A 142 5.92 7.91 6.63
CA GLY A 142 6.95 7.77 7.66
C GLY A 142 7.59 9.10 8.07
N GLN A 143 8.80 9.03 8.60
CA GLN A 143 9.57 10.21 9.00
C GLN A 143 10.53 10.59 7.88
N ARG A 144 10.32 11.78 7.32
CA ARG A 144 11.08 12.31 6.20
C ARG A 144 11.66 13.68 6.51
N GLN A 145 12.61 14.13 5.67
CA GLN A 145 13.24 15.45 5.82
C GLN A 145 12.57 16.55 4.99
N GLU A 146 11.44 16.25 4.33
CA GLU A 146 10.64 17.23 3.61
C GLU A 146 10.05 18.27 4.56
N LYS A 147 9.96 19.51 4.09
CA LYS A 147 9.48 20.64 4.89
C LYS A 147 7.96 20.70 5.03
N GLN A 148 7.24 20.08 4.10
CA GLN A 148 5.77 20.10 4.06
C GLN A 148 5.18 18.86 4.71
N LEU A 149 4.04 19.04 5.38
CA LEU A 149 3.23 17.95 5.92
C LEU A 149 2.37 17.28 4.85
N ASN A 150 1.81 18.07 3.92
CA ASN A 150 1.04 17.55 2.80
C ASN A 150 1.97 17.15 1.66
N MET A 151 2.00 15.85 1.35
CA MET A 151 2.87 15.27 0.32
C MET A 151 2.32 15.38 -1.11
N LYS A 152 1.15 16.01 -1.31
CA LYS A 152 0.65 16.25 -2.67
C LYS A 152 1.63 17.15 -3.43
N GLY A 153 1.98 16.77 -4.65
CA GLY A 153 3.03 17.40 -5.45
C GLY A 153 4.43 16.82 -5.26
N CYS A 154 4.63 15.89 -4.30
CA CYS A 154 5.93 15.28 -4.04
C CYS A 154 6.16 14.01 -4.84
N CYS A 155 7.43 13.74 -5.12
CA CYS A 155 7.95 12.46 -5.56
C CYS A 155 8.92 11.96 -4.48
N LEU A 156 8.61 10.82 -3.87
CA LEU A 156 9.33 10.29 -2.71
C LEU A 156 9.92 8.92 -3.03
N GLU A 157 11.19 8.72 -2.69
CA GLU A 157 11.80 7.40 -2.76
C GLU A 157 11.31 6.54 -1.59
N LEU A 158 10.98 5.30 -1.86
CA LEU A 158 10.58 4.30 -0.86
C LEU A 158 11.79 3.40 -0.59
N ALA A 159 12.71 3.92 0.21
CA ALA A 159 13.92 3.24 0.65
C ALA A 159 14.31 3.75 2.04
N GLN A 160 14.94 2.89 2.84
CA GLN A 160 15.46 3.30 4.14
C GLN A 160 16.79 4.03 3.96
N ARG A 161 16.92 5.17 4.63
CA ARG A 161 18.15 5.97 4.65
C ARG A 161 18.46 6.44 6.05
N ASN A 162 19.71 6.78 6.32
CA ASN A 162 20.05 7.42 7.59
C ASN A 162 19.27 8.72 7.75
N THR A 163 18.73 8.95 8.94
CA THR A 163 17.87 10.08 9.35
C THR A 163 16.46 10.08 8.76
N GLN A 164 16.08 9.06 7.98
CA GLN A 164 14.71 8.88 7.47
C GLN A 164 14.18 7.49 7.83
N SER A 165 12.88 7.41 8.07
CA SER A 165 12.15 6.15 8.20
C SER A 165 11.06 6.13 7.13
N SER A 166 11.24 5.30 6.10
CA SER A 166 10.27 5.19 5.00
C SER A 166 9.20 4.16 5.37
N ILE A 167 7.97 4.63 5.53
CA ILE A 167 6.79 3.79 5.75
C ILE A 167 5.83 4.04 4.59
N PRO A 168 5.58 3.08 3.69
CA PRO A 168 4.81 3.31 2.48
C PRO A 168 3.30 3.32 2.74
N PHE A 169 2.88 4.02 3.80
CA PHE A 169 1.49 4.24 4.18
C PHE A 169 1.12 5.70 3.97
N ALA A 170 0.09 5.94 3.16
CA ALA A 170 -0.46 7.24 2.86
C ALA A 170 -1.88 7.37 3.42
N LEU A 171 -2.15 8.46 4.12
CA LEU A 171 -3.47 8.86 4.60
C LEU A 171 -3.98 10.02 3.75
N SER A 172 -5.17 9.88 3.16
CA SER A 172 -5.80 10.90 2.34
C SER A 172 -6.94 11.61 3.09
N ASN A 173 -7.04 12.94 2.88
CA ASN A 173 -8.20 13.71 3.36
C ASN A 173 -9.53 13.30 2.68
N ARG A 174 -9.49 12.40 1.71
CA ARG A 174 -10.67 11.81 1.07
C ARG A 174 -11.28 10.63 1.82
N GLY A 175 -10.73 10.29 3.00
CA GLY A 175 -11.24 9.23 3.87
C GLY A 175 -10.74 7.84 3.53
N TYR A 176 -9.48 7.72 3.08
CA TYR A 176 -8.83 6.42 2.91
C TYR A 176 -7.40 6.41 3.44
N GLY A 177 -6.94 5.22 3.84
CA GLY A 177 -5.55 4.87 4.07
C GLY A 177 -5.09 3.85 3.05
N PHE A 178 -3.88 4.01 2.51
CA PHE A 178 -3.30 3.13 1.51
C PHE A 178 -1.89 2.72 1.92
N LEU A 179 -1.66 1.42 2.06
CA LEU A 179 -0.34 0.83 2.31
C LEU A 179 0.16 0.13 1.04
N TRP A 180 1.30 0.57 0.51
CA TRP A 180 2.05 -0.18 -0.49
C TRP A 180 2.85 -1.26 0.21
N ASN A 181 2.26 -2.45 0.37
CA ASN A 181 2.79 -3.57 1.14
C ASN A 181 3.85 -4.35 0.34
N ASN A 182 4.90 -3.66 -0.08
CA ASN A 182 5.97 -4.24 -0.89
C ASN A 182 7.34 -3.85 -0.33
N PRO A 183 8.24 -4.83 -0.03
CA PRO A 183 9.56 -4.56 0.55
C PRO A 183 10.60 -4.06 -0.46
N ALA A 184 10.29 -4.11 -1.76
CA ALA A 184 11.22 -3.64 -2.79
C ALA A 184 11.44 -2.13 -2.70
N ILE A 185 12.66 -1.69 -3.00
CA ILE A 185 12.93 -0.27 -3.24
C ILE A 185 12.04 0.22 -4.37
N GLY A 186 11.48 1.40 -4.19
CA GLY A 186 10.56 1.97 -5.17
C GLY A 186 10.40 3.47 -5.01
N ARG A 187 9.28 3.97 -5.50
CA ARG A 187 8.96 5.38 -5.48
C ARG A 187 7.47 5.58 -5.42
N VAL A 188 7.04 6.67 -4.80
CA VAL A 188 5.68 7.17 -4.95
C VAL A 188 5.71 8.60 -5.47
N THR A 189 4.81 8.90 -6.41
CA THR A 189 4.61 10.25 -6.96
C THR A 189 3.16 10.66 -6.74
N PHE A 190 2.93 11.77 -6.07
CA PHE A 190 1.61 12.36 -5.81
C PHE A 190 1.41 13.62 -6.68
N ALA A 191 1.45 13.47 -8.00
CA ALA A 191 1.23 14.58 -8.91
C ALA A 191 -0.25 15.02 -8.94
N ASN A 192 -0.54 16.21 -9.48
CA ASN A 192 -1.92 16.69 -9.57
C ASN A 192 -2.79 15.83 -10.48
N ASN A 193 -2.21 15.26 -11.54
CA ASN A 193 -2.92 14.47 -12.54
C ASN A 193 -2.86 12.97 -12.31
N LEU A 194 -2.02 12.47 -11.40
CA LEU A 194 -1.91 11.05 -11.07
C LEU A 194 -1.23 10.82 -9.72
N THR A 195 -1.54 9.68 -9.12
CA THR A 195 -0.73 9.05 -8.07
C THR A 195 -0.11 7.79 -8.64
N GLU A 196 1.22 7.64 -8.52
CA GLU A 196 1.95 6.50 -9.06
C GLU A 196 2.82 5.85 -7.97
N TRP A 197 2.66 4.56 -7.77
CA TRP A 197 3.47 3.72 -6.89
C TRP A 197 4.32 2.77 -7.72
N THR A 198 5.60 2.64 -7.41
CA THR A 198 6.51 1.71 -8.10
C THR A 198 7.25 0.83 -7.12
N ALA A 199 7.52 -0.41 -7.55
CA ALA A 199 8.50 -1.32 -6.97
C ALA A 199 9.48 -1.70 -8.07
N GLU A 200 10.79 -1.54 -7.81
CA GLU A 200 11.80 -1.70 -8.88
C GLU A 200 12.09 -3.18 -9.20
N CYS A 201 11.94 -4.11 -8.24
CA CYS A 201 12.25 -5.52 -8.42
C CYS A 201 11.40 -6.37 -7.47
N THR A 202 10.37 -7.02 -7.99
CA THR A 202 9.45 -7.87 -7.22
C THR A 202 8.62 -8.76 -8.13
N GLU A 203 8.20 -9.93 -7.67
CA GLU A 203 7.28 -10.81 -8.40
C GLU A 203 5.81 -10.43 -8.21
N HIS A 204 5.49 -9.67 -7.14
CA HIS A 204 4.11 -9.45 -6.72
C HIS A 204 3.82 -7.98 -6.43
N MET A 205 2.65 -7.53 -6.87
CA MET A 205 2.00 -6.34 -6.33
C MET A 205 1.27 -6.74 -5.05
N ASP A 206 1.42 -5.97 -3.99
CA ASP A 206 0.65 -6.13 -2.75
C ASP A 206 0.32 -4.74 -2.20
N LEU A 207 -0.94 -4.52 -1.89
CA LEU A 207 -1.41 -3.31 -1.26
C LEU A 207 -2.54 -3.62 -0.28
N TRP A 208 -2.65 -2.78 0.71
CA TRP A 208 -3.77 -2.75 1.64
C TRP A 208 -4.41 -1.37 1.62
N ILE A 209 -5.73 -1.33 1.60
CA ILE A 209 -6.51 -0.09 1.57
C ILE A 209 -7.67 -0.17 2.56
N THR A 210 -7.92 0.91 3.27
CA THR A 210 -9.04 1.07 4.21
C THR A 210 -9.81 2.34 3.93
N ALA A 211 -11.10 2.34 4.27
CA ALA A 211 -11.94 3.53 4.27
C ALA A 211 -12.37 3.90 5.70
N GLY A 212 -12.39 5.19 6.02
CA GLY A 212 -12.81 5.72 7.30
C GLY A 212 -13.40 7.12 7.19
N ASP A 213 -14.28 7.48 8.11
CA ASP A 213 -14.90 8.83 8.15
C ASP A 213 -13.97 9.85 8.81
N THR A 214 -13.01 9.39 9.60
CA THR A 214 -12.04 10.24 10.30
C THR A 214 -10.61 9.69 10.14
N PRO A 215 -9.58 10.53 10.24
CA PRO A 215 -8.20 10.07 10.28
C PRO A 215 -7.93 9.05 11.40
N ALA A 216 -8.57 9.21 12.55
CA ALA A 216 -8.41 8.30 13.69
C ALA A 216 -8.90 6.89 13.37
N GLU A 217 -10.04 6.74 12.69
CA GLU A 217 -10.52 5.42 12.23
C GLU A 217 -9.55 4.76 11.25
N ILE A 218 -8.95 5.54 10.34
CA ILE A 218 -7.99 5.04 9.36
C ILE A 218 -6.70 4.57 10.06
N GLU A 219 -6.18 5.35 11.01
CA GLU A 219 -4.99 4.99 11.78
C GLU A 219 -5.25 3.77 12.69
N GLU A 220 -6.44 3.66 13.28
CA GLU A 220 -6.83 2.48 14.07
C GLU A 220 -6.89 1.23 13.19
N ALA A 221 -7.50 1.32 12.00
CA ALA A 221 -7.53 0.23 11.03
C ALA A 221 -6.12 -0.19 10.61
N TYR A 222 -5.23 0.78 10.35
CA TYR A 222 -3.83 0.52 10.04
C TYR A 222 -3.10 -0.18 11.20
N ALA A 223 -3.26 0.31 12.43
CA ALA A 223 -2.66 -0.31 13.62
C ALA A 223 -3.18 -1.73 13.87
N ASN A 224 -4.46 -1.99 13.58
CA ASN A 224 -5.04 -3.34 13.69
C ASN A 224 -4.53 -4.28 12.58
N ALA A 225 -4.19 -3.76 11.41
CA ALA A 225 -3.67 -4.55 10.30
C ALA A 225 -2.16 -4.82 10.39
N THR A 226 -1.36 -3.93 10.99
CA THR A 226 0.10 -3.99 11.02
C THR A 226 0.69 -4.25 12.41
N GLY A 227 -0.13 -4.20 13.44
CA GLY A 227 0.27 -4.34 14.84
C GLY A 227 0.20 -3.01 15.61
N LYS A 228 -0.27 -3.09 16.84
CA LYS A 228 -0.40 -1.94 17.74
C LYS A 228 0.95 -1.53 18.28
N VAL A 229 1.21 -0.23 18.30
CA VAL A 229 2.41 0.34 18.92
C VAL A 229 2.36 0.08 20.43
N PRO A 230 3.40 -0.51 21.04
CA PRO A 230 3.46 -0.70 22.47
C PRO A 230 3.60 0.64 23.21
N MET A 231 3.14 0.68 24.45
CA MET A 231 3.35 1.85 25.31
C MET A 231 4.86 2.10 25.47
N MET A 232 5.29 3.32 25.21
CA MET A 232 6.69 3.72 25.40
C MET A 232 7.05 3.63 26.88
N PRO A 233 8.11 2.91 27.27
CA PRO A 233 8.55 2.86 28.66
C PRO A 233 9.10 4.21 29.14
N ASP A 234 8.92 4.53 30.41
CA ASP A 234 9.29 5.83 30.99
C ASP A 234 10.76 6.21 30.73
N TYR A 235 11.67 5.24 30.78
CA TYR A 235 13.10 5.51 30.51
C TYR A 235 13.37 6.01 29.08
N ALA A 236 12.49 5.73 28.12
CA ALA A 236 12.65 6.18 26.74
C ALA A 236 12.49 7.70 26.57
N THR A 237 11.81 8.36 27.53
CA THR A 237 11.65 9.82 27.57
C THR A 237 12.77 10.50 28.36
N GLY A 238 13.68 9.74 28.99
CA GLY A 238 14.79 10.22 29.78
C GLY A 238 16.02 10.59 28.96
N PHE A 239 17.13 10.70 29.65
CA PHE A 239 18.42 11.04 29.05
C PHE A 239 19.01 9.87 28.26
N TRP A 240 19.41 10.13 27.01
CA TRP A 240 20.07 9.18 26.15
C TRP A 240 21.54 9.55 25.98
N GLN A 241 22.45 8.77 26.62
CA GLN A 241 23.89 8.92 26.42
C GLN A 241 24.30 8.47 25.04
N CYS A 242 24.95 9.35 24.31
CA CYS A 242 25.54 9.04 22.99
C CYS A 242 26.98 9.53 22.91
N LYS A 243 27.82 8.75 22.25
CA LYS A 243 29.17 9.13 21.86
C LYS A 243 29.42 8.58 20.46
N LEU A 244 30.05 9.36 19.59
CA LEU A 244 30.23 9.00 18.17
C LEU A 244 30.86 7.64 17.98
N ARG A 245 31.70 7.15 18.91
CA ARG A 245 31.94 5.72 19.07
C ARG A 245 32.58 5.40 20.41
N TYR A 246 32.11 4.29 20.97
CA TYR A 246 32.82 3.57 22.02
C TYR A 246 33.72 2.54 21.34
N LYS A 247 35.03 2.57 21.61
CA LYS A 247 36.02 1.70 20.94
C LYS A 247 36.09 0.31 21.56
N THR A 248 35.81 0.19 22.86
CA THR A 248 35.87 -1.06 23.62
C THR A 248 34.66 -1.23 24.51
N GLN A 249 34.39 -2.47 24.88
CA GLN A 249 33.36 -2.80 25.85
C GLN A 249 33.58 -2.10 27.20
N GLU A 250 34.85 -2.09 27.69
CA GLU A 250 35.18 -1.46 28.96
C GLU A 250 34.91 0.05 28.94
N GLN A 251 35.18 0.71 27.84
CA GLN A 251 34.87 2.13 27.70
C GLN A 251 33.35 2.38 27.79
N LEU A 252 32.52 1.53 27.18
CA LEU A 252 31.07 1.64 27.30
C LEU A 252 30.58 1.40 28.73
N LEU A 253 31.07 0.33 29.36
CA LEU A 253 30.74 -0.02 30.73
C LEU A 253 31.19 1.01 31.75
N SER A 254 32.34 1.66 31.57
CA SER A 254 32.84 2.72 32.47
C SER A 254 31.88 3.92 32.49
N VAL A 255 31.35 4.33 31.34
CA VAL A 255 30.36 5.41 31.25
C VAL A 255 29.05 5.00 31.94
N ALA A 256 28.56 3.79 31.70
CA ALA A 256 27.35 3.30 32.35
C ALA A 256 27.48 3.23 33.87
N ARG A 257 28.63 2.83 34.39
CA ARG A 257 28.94 2.79 35.83
C ARG A 257 28.97 4.19 36.46
N GLU A 258 29.46 5.21 35.74
CA GLU A 258 29.46 6.58 36.22
C GLU A 258 28.02 7.13 36.36
N TYR A 259 27.14 6.86 35.38
CA TYR A 259 25.73 7.26 35.45
C TYR A 259 24.94 6.51 36.53
N LYS A 260 25.44 5.37 37.01
CA LYS A 260 24.77 4.61 38.10
C LYS A 260 25.09 5.16 39.50
N LYS A 261 26.14 5.96 39.70
CA LYS A 261 26.53 6.58 40.95
C LYS A 261 25.51 7.66 41.36
#